data_2d64219a3c7ec0a2b9a386859c4dfbb1
#
_entry.id   2d64219a3c7ec0a2b9a386859c4dfbb1
#
_cell.length_a   1.000
_cell.length_b   1.000
_cell.length_c   1.000
_cell.angle_alpha   90.00
_cell.angle_beta   90.00
_cell.angle_gamma   90.00
#
_symmetry.space_group_name_H-M   'P 1'
#
loop_
_entity.id
_entity.type
_entity.pdbx_description
1 polymer ?
#
loop_
_entity_poly.entity_id
_entity_poly.type
_entity_poly.pdbx_seq_one_letter_code
_entity_poly.pdbx_strand_id
1 'polypeptide(L)'
;FSQKHHLALEMGTEKAQVYTSFFYEKNQGIALQDERQDYGGRVNASFKLFDDWLEVRPAVDYRQAARNNHYPNFQQAMRNNPTRSPYDPDSETGYNVWINESLDYNVVADAMLEDYYGLDKWFKPEVNLKLNIKPIPGLNYQQVVGYENRQWELHQYWPSTHRSEIDNSRKGHAHLAFSKTENLTSEGYFSYVKDFKGGHNLNATAGYSYFEVNGENFG
;
A
#
# COMPACT_ATOMS: atom_id res chain seq x y z
N PHE A 1 -0.03 0.08 -21.33
CA PHE A 1 -1.05 -0.99 -21.15
C PHE A 1 -1.52 -0.99 -19.68
N SER A 2 -2.85 -1.11 -19.49
CA SER A 2 -3.45 -1.21 -18.15
C SER A 2 -4.48 -2.34 -18.14
N GLN A 3 -4.51 -3.12 -17.07
CA GLN A 3 -5.55 -4.10 -16.81
C GLN A 3 -5.96 -4.05 -15.34
N LYS A 4 -7.24 -4.26 -15.09
CA LYS A 4 -7.83 -4.26 -13.75
C LYS A 4 -8.85 -5.37 -13.63
N HIS A 5 -8.71 -6.16 -12.57
CA HIS A 5 -9.61 -7.25 -12.24
C HIS A 5 -10.11 -7.04 -10.80
N HIS A 6 -11.39 -7.24 -10.61
CA HIS A 6 -12.03 -7.17 -9.31
C HIS A 6 -13.05 -8.29 -9.18
N LEU A 7 -12.98 -9.05 -8.10
CA LEU A 7 -13.93 -10.07 -7.72
C LEU A 7 -14.47 -9.75 -6.34
N ALA A 8 -15.78 -9.77 -6.18
CA ALA A 8 -16.41 -9.61 -4.88
C ALA A 8 -17.48 -10.68 -4.69
N LEU A 9 -17.58 -11.18 -3.47
CA LEU A 9 -18.57 -12.14 -3.03
C LEU A 9 -19.22 -11.62 -1.75
N GLU A 10 -20.53 -11.72 -1.70
CA GLU A 10 -21.32 -11.40 -0.52
C GLU A 10 -22.27 -12.56 -0.22
N MET A 11 -22.30 -12.95 1.02
CA MET A 11 -23.21 -13.98 1.50
C MET A 11 -23.65 -13.68 2.93
N GLY A 12 -24.83 -14.16 3.30
CA GLY A 12 -25.25 -13.96 4.67
C GLY A 12 -26.69 -14.37 4.95
N THR A 13 -26.99 -14.21 6.20
CA THR A 13 -28.33 -14.33 6.81
C THR A 13 -28.64 -13.06 7.58
N GLU A 14 -29.77 -12.96 8.22
CA GLU A 14 -30.14 -11.84 9.12
C GLU A 14 -29.17 -11.69 10.31
N LYS A 15 -28.50 -12.78 10.73
CA LYS A 15 -27.62 -12.83 11.90
C LYS A 15 -26.13 -12.86 11.57
N ALA A 16 -25.77 -13.23 10.34
CA ALA A 16 -24.39 -13.32 9.91
C ALA A 16 -24.26 -12.91 8.45
N GLN A 17 -23.36 -11.98 8.18
CA GLN A 17 -23.05 -11.51 6.84
C GLN A 17 -21.54 -11.51 6.63
N VAL A 18 -21.08 -11.88 5.45
CA VAL A 18 -19.68 -11.85 5.07
C VAL A 18 -19.57 -11.26 3.66
N TYR A 19 -18.72 -10.28 3.54
CA TYR A 19 -18.29 -9.71 2.27
C TYR A 19 -16.81 -9.94 2.10
N THR A 20 -16.40 -10.45 0.94
CA THR A 20 -14.99 -10.58 0.57
C THR A 20 -14.77 -10.03 -0.82
N SER A 21 -13.64 -9.38 -1.04
CA SER A 21 -13.26 -8.89 -2.35
C SER A 21 -11.76 -9.04 -2.57
N PHE A 22 -11.39 -9.24 -3.84
CA PHE A 22 -10.01 -9.29 -4.32
C PHE A 22 -9.88 -8.37 -5.52
N PHE A 23 -8.74 -7.73 -5.63
CA PHE A 23 -8.39 -6.94 -6.79
C PHE A 23 -6.95 -7.21 -7.23
N TYR A 24 -6.75 -7.07 -8.53
CA TYR A 24 -5.46 -7.04 -9.17
C TYR A 24 -5.47 -5.92 -10.20
N GLU A 25 -4.43 -5.11 -10.21
CA GLU A 25 -4.24 -4.04 -11.17
C GLU A 25 -2.78 -4.02 -11.64
N LYS A 26 -2.59 -3.99 -12.97
CA LYS A 26 -1.28 -3.81 -13.58
C LYS A 26 -1.33 -2.62 -14.51
N ASN A 27 -0.40 -1.68 -14.33
CA ASN A 27 -0.25 -0.50 -15.15
C ASN A 27 1.17 -0.49 -15.71
N GLN A 28 1.28 -0.33 -17.03
CA GLN A 28 2.54 -0.10 -17.72
C GLN A 28 2.49 1.29 -18.35
N GLY A 29 3.47 2.12 -18.04
CA GLY A 29 3.65 3.41 -18.64
C GLY A 29 4.25 3.34 -20.05
N ILE A 30 4.59 4.50 -20.57
CA ILE A 30 5.20 4.65 -21.90
C ILE A 30 6.72 4.58 -21.87
N ALA A 31 7.32 4.74 -20.70
CA ALA A 31 8.75 4.67 -20.52
C ALA A 31 9.22 3.22 -20.30
N LEU A 32 10.51 2.98 -20.59
CA LEU A 32 11.13 1.70 -20.26
C LEU A 32 11.08 1.46 -18.76
N GLN A 33 10.78 0.23 -18.35
CA GLN A 33 10.69 -0.20 -16.94
C GLN A 33 9.60 0.49 -16.11
N ASP A 34 8.74 1.33 -16.70
CA ASP A 34 7.63 1.98 -15.99
C ASP A 34 6.47 0.99 -15.84
N GLU A 35 6.49 0.26 -14.76
CA GLU A 35 5.48 -0.74 -14.43
C GLU A 35 5.09 -0.68 -12.95
N ARG A 36 3.78 -0.81 -12.70
CA ARG A 36 3.23 -0.95 -11.36
C ARG A 36 2.21 -2.07 -11.33
N GLN A 37 2.32 -2.91 -10.30
CA GLN A 37 1.37 -3.97 -10.01
C GLN A 37 0.82 -3.79 -8.59
N ASP A 38 -0.50 -3.76 -8.47
CA ASP A 38 -1.22 -3.69 -7.20
C ASP A 38 -2.11 -4.92 -7.06
N TYR A 39 -2.12 -5.54 -5.90
CA TYR A 39 -3.10 -6.55 -5.56
C TYR A 39 -3.47 -6.51 -4.09
N GLY A 40 -4.63 -6.98 -3.77
CA GLY A 40 -5.09 -7.01 -2.40
C GLY A 40 -6.45 -7.64 -2.26
N GLY A 41 -6.91 -7.64 -1.02
CA GLY A 41 -8.22 -8.16 -0.69
C GLY A 41 -8.73 -7.58 0.61
N ARG A 42 -10.05 -7.64 0.74
CA ARG A 42 -10.78 -7.22 1.93
C ARG A 42 -11.74 -8.31 2.33
N VAL A 43 -11.82 -8.56 3.62
CA VAL A 43 -12.86 -9.37 4.23
C VAL A 43 -13.54 -8.53 5.31
N ASN A 44 -14.85 -8.38 5.22
CA ASN A 44 -15.69 -7.78 6.25
C ASN A 44 -16.72 -8.81 6.67
N ALA A 45 -16.98 -8.93 7.95
CA ALA A 45 -18.08 -9.74 8.44
C ALA A 45 -18.90 -8.99 9.49
N SER A 46 -20.14 -9.41 9.69
CA SER A 46 -21.03 -8.90 10.73
C SER A 46 -21.76 -10.07 11.35
N PHE A 47 -21.71 -10.16 12.67
CA PHE A 47 -22.36 -11.20 13.45
C PHE A 47 -23.20 -10.58 14.53
N LYS A 48 -24.50 -10.95 14.60
CA LYS A 48 -25.40 -10.61 15.68
C LYS A 48 -25.54 -11.80 16.61
N LEU A 49 -25.11 -11.63 17.84
CA LEU A 49 -25.03 -12.69 18.84
C LEU A 49 -25.96 -12.39 20.02
N PHE A 50 -26.38 -13.46 20.71
CA PHE A 50 -27.17 -13.36 21.93
C PHE A 50 -28.45 -12.53 21.76
N ASP A 51 -29.23 -12.82 20.69
CA ASP A 51 -30.46 -12.08 20.34
C ASP A 51 -30.21 -10.56 20.22
N ASP A 52 -29.19 -10.19 19.45
CA ASP A 52 -28.79 -8.81 19.15
C ASP A 52 -28.22 -8.01 20.37
N TRP A 53 -27.84 -8.71 21.44
CA TRP A 53 -27.09 -8.05 22.52
C TRP A 53 -25.72 -7.59 22.08
N LEU A 54 -25.03 -8.43 21.30
CA LEU A 54 -23.68 -8.16 20.82
C LEU A 54 -23.65 -8.25 19.29
N GLU A 55 -23.17 -7.18 18.66
CA GLU A 55 -22.82 -7.19 17.26
C GLU A 55 -21.29 -7.10 17.14
N VAL A 56 -20.71 -8.04 16.39
CA VAL A 56 -19.26 -8.13 16.14
C VAL A 56 -19.04 -7.95 14.65
N ARG A 57 -18.23 -6.93 14.29
CA ARG A 57 -17.91 -6.60 12.90
C ARG A 57 -16.39 -6.62 12.72
N PRO A 58 -15.76 -7.77 12.47
CA PRO A 58 -14.36 -7.84 12.08
C PRO A 58 -14.19 -7.42 10.63
N ALA A 59 -13.08 -6.75 10.36
CA ALA A 59 -12.64 -6.39 9.02
C ALA A 59 -11.14 -6.61 8.90
N VAL A 60 -10.69 -7.05 7.73
CA VAL A 60 -9.27 -7.18 7.40
C VAL A 60 -9.07 -6.69 5.98
N ASP A 61 -8.16 -5.74 5.82
CA ASP A 61 -7.66 -5.26 4.55
C ASP A 61 -6.19 -5.65 4.38
N TYR A 62 -5.86 -6.17 3.20
CA TYR A 62 -4.48 -6.36 2.75
C TYR A 62 -4.30 -5.78 1.36
N ARG A 63 -3.21 -5.06 1.17
CA ARG A 63 -2.78 -4.56 -0.13
C ARG A 63 -1.28 -4.66 -0.25
N GLN A 64 -0.82 -5.02 -1.44
CA GLN A 64 0.58 -4.92 -1.85
C GLN A 64 0.67 -4.22 -3.18
N ALA A 65 1.59 -3.27 -3.29
CA ALA A 65 1.94 -2.60 -4.53
C ALA A 65 3.44 -2.80 -4.80
N ALA A 66 3.76 -3.35 -5.94
CA ALA A 66 5.11 -3.43 -6.46
C ALA A 66 5.24 -2.47 -7.64
N ARG A 67 6.33 -1.72 -7.69
CA ARG A 67 6.59 -0.79 -8.79
C ARG A 67 8.06 -0.76 -9.13
N ASN A 68 8.37 -0.67 -10.40
CA ASN A 68 9.67 -0.23 -10.83
C ASN A 68 9.76 1.28 -10.61
N ASN A 69 10.80 1.70 -9.90
CA ASN A 69 10.99 3.11 -9.54
C ASN A 69 11.97 3.82 -10.49
N HIS A 70 12.34 3.18 -11.60
CA HIS A 70 13.20 3.82 -12.56
C HIS A 70 12.48 5.02 -13.20
N TYR A 71 13.08 6.19 -13.08
CA TYR A 71 12.59 7.42 -13.71
C TYR A 71 13.51 7.78 -14.87
N PRO A 72 13.13 7.45 -16.11
CA PRO A 72 13.96 7.74 -17.27
C PRO A 72 14.21 9.24 -17.40
N ASN A 73 15.46 9.61 -17.65
CA ASN A 73 15.81 11.00 -17.86
C ASN A 73 15.46 11.44 -19.28
N PHE A 74 14.22 11.87 -19.48
CA PHE A 74 13.73 12.35 -20.78
C PHE A 74 14.49 13.59 -21.30
N GLN A 75 14.96 14.45 -20.40
CA GLN A 75 15.78 15.60 -20.79
C GLN A 75 17.10 15.15 -21.43
N GLN A 76 17.73 14.14 -20.86
CA GLN A 76 18.94 13.55 -21.43
C GLN A 76 18.66 12.82 -22.73
N ALA A 77 17.54 12.06 -22.81
CA ALA A 77 17.14 11.39 -24.03
C ALA A 77 16.97 12.36 -25.21
N MET A 78 16.40 13.55 -24.96
CA MET A 78 16.24 14.60 -25.97
C MET A 78 17.55 15.29 -26.37
N ARG A 79 18.56 15.28 -25.51
CA ARG A 79 19.89 15.86 -25.77
C ARG A 79 20.80 14.92 -26.56
N ASN A 80 20.58 13.61 -26.40
CA ASN A 80 21.42 12.61 -27.03
C ASN A 80 21.36 12.71 -28.55
N ASN A 81 22.50 12.48 -29.19
CA ASN A 81 22.57 12.44 -30.65
C ASN A 81 21.76 11.25 -31.18
N PRO A 82 20.70 11.49 -32.01
CA PRO A 82 19.82 10.42 -32.48
C PRO A 82 20.50 9.43 -33.44
N THR A 83 21.68 9.76 -33.96
CA THR A 83 22.46 8.84 -34.81
C THR A 83 23.33 7.88 -34.03
N ARG A 84 23.46 8.06 -32.72
CA ARG A 84 24.25 7.22 -31.83
C ARG A 84 23.40 6.04 -31.33
N SER A 85 23.79 4.83 -31.71
CA SER A 85 23.07 3.63 -31.28
C SER A 85 23.14 3.45 -29.75
N PRO A 86 22.01 3.19 -29.07
CA PRO A 86 22.01 2.79 -27.67
C PRO A 86 22.44 1.33 -27.47
N TYR A 87 22.49 0.53 -28.55
CA TYR A 87 22.81 -0.89 -28.51
C TYR A 87 24.20 -1.16 -29.08
N ASP A 88 24.89 -2.08 -28.45
CA ASP A 88 26.20 -2.62 -28.85
C ASP A 88 26.18 -4.15 -28.70
N PRO A 89 25.97 -4.90 -29.82
CA PRO A 89 25.90 -6.35 -29.74
C PRO A 89 27.21 -7.03 -29.31
N ASP A 90 28.33 -6.32 -29.42
CA ASP A 90 29.65 -6.83 -29.05
C ASP A 90 30.00 -6.59 -27.56
N SER A 91 29.18 -5.78 -26.86
CA SER A 91 29.34 -5.54 -25.43
C SER A 91 28.73 -6.68 -24.59
N GLU A 92 29.25 -6.89 -23.38
CA GLU A 92 28.76 -7.88 -22.41
C GLU A 92 27.26 -7.70 -22.09
N THR A 93 26.79 -6.46 -22.08
CA THR A 93 25.41 -6.11 -21.69
C THR A 93 24.46 -5.97 -22.87
N GLY A 94 24.97 -5.93 -24.10
CA GLY A 94 24.20 -5.61 -25.30
C GLY A 94 23.91 -4.10 -25.46
N TYR A 95 24.40 -3.27 -24.55
CA TYR A 95 24.20 -1.83 -24.56
C TYR A 95 25.51 -1.08 -24.74
N ASN A 96 25.43 0.04 -25.45
CA ASN A 96 26.55 0.94 -25.60
C ASN A 96 26.66 1.86 -24.37
N VAL A 97 27.60 1.57 -23.48
CA VAL A 97 27.86 2.36 -22.28
C VAL A 97 28.87 3.46 -22.63
N TRP A 98 28.40 4.71 -22.75
CA TRP A 98 29.24 5.86 -23.07
C TRP A 98 30.00 6.32 -21.82
N ILE A 99 31.22 5.82 -21.67
CA ILE A 99 32.07 6.05 -20.51
C ILE A 99 32.79 7.39 -20.66
N ASN A 100 33.07 8.06 -19.55
CA ASN A 100 33.81 9.33 -19.48
C ASN A 100 33.17 10.51 -20.23
N GLU A 101 31.88 10.42 -20.50
CA GLU A 101 31.09 11.48 -21.11
C GLU A 101 30.18 12.13 -20.07
N SER A 102 30.60 13.24 -19.48
CA SER A 102 29.87 13.88 -18.38
C SER A 102 28.51 14.48 -18.78
N LEU A 103 28.30 14.75 -20.07
CA LEU A 103 27.13 15.42 -20.58
C LEU A 103 26.18 14.50 -21.38
N ASP A 104 26.72 13.44 -21.98
CA ASP A 104 25.97 12.49 -22.79
C ASP A 104 26.11 11.08 -22.21
N TYR A 105 24.98 10.44 -21.95
CA TYR A 105 24.96 9.05 -21.51
C TYR A 105 23.74 8.31 -22.08
N ASN A 106 23.87 7.00 -22.19
CA ASN A 106 22.84 6.14 -22.74
C ASN A 106 21.72 5.87 -21.71
N VAL A 107 20.64 6.64 -21.81
CA VAL A 107 19.48 6.49 -20.92
C VAL A 107 18.77 5.15 -21.05
N VAL A 108 18.92 4.44 -22.19
CA VAL A 108 18.38 3.10 -22.39
C VAL A 108 19.21 2.10 -21.59
N ALA A 109 20.54 2.21 -21.63
CA ALA A 109 21.43 1.36 -20.84
C ALA A 109 21.18 1.57 -19.34
N ASP A 110 21.10 2.83 -18.88
CA ASP A 110 20.81 3.14 -17.47
C ASP A 110 19.47 2.50 -17.04
N ALA A 111 18.42 2.64 -17.84
CA ALA A 111 17.11 2.06 -17.54
C ALA A 111 17.10 0.52 -17.49
N MET A 112 17.92 -0.13 -18.32
CA MET A 112 17.87 -1.58 -18.47
C MET A 112 18.90 -2.32 -17.61
N LEU A 113 19.94 -1.63 -17.17
CA LEU A 113 21.00 -2.20 -16.32
C LEU A 113 20.77 -1.95 -14.84
N GLU A 114 20.01 -0.93 -14.48
CA GLU A 114 19.64 -0.65 -13.10
C GLU A 114 18.45 -1.52 -12.67
N ASP A 115 18.58 -2.22 -11.55
CA ASP A 115 17.47 -2.85 -10.89
C ASP A 115 16.96 -1.93 -9.77
N TYR A 116 15.77 -1.36 -9.97
CA TYR A 116 15.22 -0.35 -9.09
C TYR A 116 13.72 -0.56 -8.89
N TYR A 117 13.37 -1.28 -7.84
CA TYR A 117 11.97 -1.52 -7.51
C TYR A 117 11.62 -1.11 -6.08
N GLY A 118 10.37 -0.73 -5.89
CA GLY A 118 9.78 -0.43 -4.60
C GLY A 118 8.62 -1.37 -4.30
N LEU A 119 8.46 -1.69 -3.03
CA LEU A 119 7.39 -2.54 -2.53
C LEU A 119 6.68 -1.84 -1.37
N ASP A 120 5.36 -1.63 -1.51
CA ASP A 120 4.49 -1.11 -0.47
C ASP A 120 3.54 -2.22 -0.01
N LYS A 121 3.45 -2.44 1.30
CA LYS A 121 2.54 -3.42 1.91
C LYS A 121 1.69 -2.74 2.98
N TRP A 122 0.39 -3.00 2.97
CA TRP A 122 -0.56 -2.56 3.98
C TRP A 122 -1.31 -3.76 4.53
N PHE A 123 -1.35 -3.86 5.83
CA PHE A 123 -2.17 -4.82 6.54
C PHE A 123 -2.95 -4.09 7.63
N LYS A 124 -4.29 -4.17 7.57
CA LYS A 124 -5.17 -3.41 8.45
C LYS A 124 -6.32 -4.29 8.95
N PRO A 125 -6.15 -5.02 10.05
CA PRO A 125 -7.24 -5.64 10.78
C PRO A 125 -7.93 -4.62 11.69
N GLU A 126 -9.25 -4.76 11.80
CA GLU A 126 -10.11 -3.95 12.67
C GLU A 126 -11.23 -4.81 13.23
N VAL A 127 -11.66 -4.55 14.43
CA VAL A 127 -12.88 -5.10 14.98
C VAL A 127 -13.73 -4.00 15.60
N ASN A 128 -15.01 -3.96 15.22
CA ASN A 128 -16.00 -3.11 15.84
C ASN A 128 -16.98 -3.99 16.61
N LEU A 129 -17.12 -3.71 17.90
CA LEU A 129 -18.03 -4.38 18.82
C LEU A 129 -19.12 -3.38 19.22
N LYS A 130 -20.39 -3.79 19.11
CA LYS A 130 -21.51 -3.01 19.62
C LYS A 130 -22.32 -3.85 20.58
N LEU A 131 -22.38 -3.40 21.83
CA LEU A 131 -23.18 -4.00 22.88
C LEU A 131 -24.45 -3.16 23.10
N ASN A 132 -25.61 -3.74 22.81
CA ASN A 132 -26.90 -3.16 23.09
C ASN A 132 -27.31 -3.52 24.54
N ILE A 133 -27.39 -2.54 25.42
CA ILE A 133 -27.68 -2.76 26.86
C ILE A 133 -29.20 -2.81 27.03
N LYS A 134 -29.80 -3.98 26.74
CA LYS A 134 -31.27 -4.17 26.72
C LYS A 134 -31.97 -3.75 28.02
N PRO A 135 -31.42 -3.94 29.26
CA PRO A 135 -32.06 -3.44 30.49
C PRO A 135 -32.29 -1.94 30.52
N ILE A 136 -31.52 -1.17 29.72
CA ILE A 136 -31.65 0.28 29.60
C ILE A 136 -31.91 0.63 28.14
N PRO A 137 -33.22 0.67 27.72
CA PRO A 137 -33.55 0.95 26.33
C PRO A 137 -32.94 2.25 25.84
N GLY A 138 -32.29 2.19 24.68
CA GLY A 138 -31.58 3.32 24.09
C GLY A 138 -30.10 3.44 24.47
N LEU A 139 -29.62 2.65 25.43
CA LEU A 139 -28.20 2.63 25.81
C LEU A 139 -27.44 1.56 25.03
N ASN A 140 -26.35 1.95 24.40
CA ASN A 140 -25.39 1.02 23.78
C ASN A 140 -23.95 1.46 24.08
N TYR A 141 -23.03 0.48 24.02
CA TYR A 141 -21.60 0.71 24.05
C TYR A 141 -20.99 0.23 22.75
N GLN A 142 -20.10 1.02 22.17
CA GLN A 142 -19.32 0.62 21.01
C GLN A 142 -17.83 0.67 21.34
N GLN A 143 -17.10 -0.33 20.83
CA GLN A 143 -15.66 -0.43 20.93
C GLN A 143 -15.10 -0.73 19.55
N VAL A 144 -14.20 0.11 19.06
CA VAL A 144 -13.42 -0.12 17.86
C VAL A 144 -11.96 -0.34 18.27
N VAL A 145 -11.37 -1.41 17.80
CA VAL A 145 -9.94 -1.67 17.89
C VAL A 145 -9.41 -1.93 16.51
N GLY A 146 -8.47 -1.12 16.08
CA GLY A 146 -7.81 -1.21 14.78
C GLY A 146 -6.30 -1.25 14.92
N TYR A 147 -5.68 -2.02 14.06
CA TYR A 147 -4.24 -2.04 13.87
C TYR A 147 -3.94 -1.81 12.41
N GLU A 148 -2.94 -1.00 12.11
CA GLU A 148 -2.43 -0.82 10.75
C GLU A 148 -0.91 -1.02 10.75
N ASN A 149 -0.45 -1.87 9.85
CA ASN A 149 0.97 -2.05 9.55
C ASN A 149 1.20 -1.66 8.10
N ARG A 150 2.03 -0.66 7.91
CA ARG A 150 2.50 -0.22 6.60
C ARG A 150 4.00 -0.43 6.52
N GLN A 151 4.44 -1.11 5.46
CA GLN A 151 5.84 -1.34 5.16
C GLN A 151 6.14 -0.83 3.77
N TRP A 152 7.25 -0.15 3.65
CA TRP A 152 7.81 0.29 2.38
C TRP A 152 9.25 -0.20 2.27
N GLU A 153 9.57 -0.80 1.15
CA GLU A 153 10.88 -1.34 0.85
C GLU A 153 11.34 -0.74 -0.48
N LEU A 154 12.62 -0.35 -0.54
CA LEU A 154 13.27 0.11 -1.74
C LEU A 154 14.50 -0.74 -1.98
N HIS A 155 14.62 -1.25 -3.19
CA HIS A 155 15.75 -2.05 -3.65
C HIS A 155 16.34 -1.36 -4.87
N GLN A 156 17.61 -0.99 -4.79
CA GLN A 156 18.38 -0.47 -5.91
C GLN A 156 19.66 -1.28 -6.05
N TYR A 157 19.99 -1.63 -7.28
CA TYR A 157 21.24 -2.29 -7.60
C TYR A 157 21.78 -1.78 -8.94
N TRP A 158 23.01 -1.35 -8.91
CA TRP A 158 23.80 -0.97 -10.08
C TRP A 158 24.89 -2.00 -10.28
N PRO A 159 24.86 -2.81 -11.36
CA PRO A 159 25.90 -3.80 -11.64
C PRO A 159 27.22 -3.10 -12.02
N SER A 160 28.32 -3.84 -11.94
CA SER A 160 29.67 -3.35 -12.30
C SER A 160 29.76 -2.82 -13.74
N THR A 161 28.84 -3.26 -14.59
CA THR A 161 28.72 -2.83 -16.00
C THR A 161 27.92 -1.56 -16.18
N HIS A 162 27.26 -1.05 -15.14
CA HIS A 162 26.55 0.21 -15.18
C HIS A 162 27.54 1.39 -15.26
N ARG A 163 27.22 2.40 -16.07
CA ARG A 163 28.08 3.57 -16.29
C ARG A 163 28.58 4.22 -15.00
N SER A 164 27.69 4.45 -14.03
CA SER A 164 28.08 5.07 -12.76
C SER A 164 29.11 4.25 -11.99
N GLU A 165 29.08 2.93 -12.11
CA GLU A 165 30.01 2.04 -11.43
C GLU A 165 31.36 2.00 -12.13
N ILE A 166 31.35 2.03 -13.46
CA ILE A 166 32.56 2.12 -14.27
C ILE A 166 33.29 3.47 -14.03
N ASP A 167 32.54 4.58 -14.11
CA ASP A 167 33.08 5.94 -13.91
C ASP A 167 33.66 6.13 -12.49
N ASN A 168 33.07 5.50 -11.49
CA ASN A 168 33.53 5.53 -10.10
C ASN A 168 34.49 4.39 -9.74
N SER A 169 34.89 3.54 -10.70
CA SER A 169 35.75 2.36 -10.48
C SER A 169 35.25 1.42 -9.39
N ARG A 170 33.93 1.25 -9.30
CA ARG A 170 33.27 0.34 -8.35
C ARG A 170 32.90 -0.98 -9.04
N LYS A 171 32.74 -2.04 -8.24
CA LYS A 171 32.37 -3.39 -8.73
C LYS A 171 30.87 -3.69 -8.62
N GLY A 172 30.08 -2.65 -8.47
CA GLY A 172 28.65 -2.68 -8.25
C GLY A 172 28.28 -2.02 -6.93
N HIS A 173 27.03 -1.55 -6.86
CA HIS A 173 26.49 -0.88 -5.69
C HIS A 173 25.07 -1.35 -5.44
N ALA A 174 24.74 -1.64 -4.19
CA ALA A 174 23.39 -1.95 -3.77
C ALA A 174 22.94 -0.97 -2.68
N HIS A 175 21.70 -0.53 -2.78
CA HIS A 175 21.04 0.28 -1.76
C HIS A 175 19.70 -0.35 -1.39
N LEU A 176 19.49 -0.56 -0.09
CA LEU A 176 18.25 -1.03 0.47
C LEU A 176 17.74 -0.01 1.47
N ALA A 177 16.49 0.40 1.33
CA ALA A 177 15.83 1.22 2.33
C ALA A 177 14.54 0.54 2.77
N PHE A 178 14.22 0.67 4.03
CA PHE A 178 13.03 0.10 4.65
C PHE A 178 12.39 1.13 5.57
N SER A 179 11.07 1.21 5.51
CA SER A 179 10.28 1.98 6.44
C SER A 179 9.09 1.15 6.89
N LYS A 180 8.86 1.10 8.17
CA LYS A 180 7.70 0.45 8.78
C LYS A 180 6.99 1.45 9.68
N THR A 181 5.67 1.51 9.57
CA THR A 181 4.81 2.27 10.47
C THR A 181 3.72 1.37 11.00
N GLU A 182 3.55 1.35 12.30
CA GLU A 182 2.51 0.61 13.01
C GLU A 182 1.63 1.58 13.77
N ASN A 183 0.33 1.51 13.54
CA ASN A 183 -0.67 2.33 14.20
C ASN A 183 -1.61 1.42 14.99
N LEU A 184 -1.82 1.73 16.25
CA LEU A 184 -2.84 1.10 17.09
C LEU A 184 -3.89 2.15 17.45
N THR A 185 -5.15 1.82 17.19
CA THR A 185 -6.30 2.66 17.53
C THR A 185 -7.25 1.89 18.43
N SER A 186 -7.72 2.53 19.48
CA SER A 186 -8.76 1.99 20.36
C SER A 186 -9.72 3.10 20.74
N GLU A 187 -10.98 2.98 20.32
CA GLU A 187 -12.02 3.97 20.55
C GLU A 187 -13.22 3.30 21.19
N GLY A 188 -13.66 3.83 22.32
CA GLY A 188 -14.82 3.30 23.04
C GLY A 188 -15.78 4.43 23.41
N TYR A 189 -17.10 4.21 23.20
CA TYR A 189 -18.09 5.19 23.58
C TYR A 189 -19.44 4.57 23.95
N PHE A 190 -20.06 5.18 24.94
CA PHE A 190 -21.46 4.96 25.26
C PHE A 190 -22.33 5.95 24.48
N SER A 191 -23.45 5.48 23.97
CA SER A 191 -24.47 6.29 23.35
C SER A 191 -25.81 5.98 23.99
N TYR A 192 -26.53 7.01 24.41
CA TYR A 192 -27.86 6.91 24.98
C TYR A 192 -28.83 7.80 24.24
N VAL A 193 -29.87 7.19 23.69
CA VAL A 193 -30.93 7.92 22.98
C VAL A 193 -32.26 7.56 23.61
N LYS A 194 -33.04 8.57 24.04
CA LYS A 194 -34.35 8.37 24.66
C LYS A 194 -35.30 9.49 24.35
N ASP A 195 -36.47 9.08 23.93
CA ASP A 195 -37.63 9.96 23.79
C ASP A 195 -38.46 9.92 25.08
N PHE A 196 -38.73 11.08 25.64
CA PHE A 196 -39.54 11.26 26.81
C PHE A 196 -40.96 11.70 26.43
N LYS A 197 -41.92 11.42 27.30
CA LYS A 197 -43.27 11.97 27.13
C LYS A 197 -43.22 13.50 27.19
N GLY A 198 -44.00 14.15 26.32
CA GLY A 198 -44.01 15.61 26.23
C GLY A 198 -43.10 16.21 25.12
N GLY A 199 -42.57 15.39 24.21
CA GLY A 199 -41.81 15.85 23.03
C GLY A 199 -40.36 16.15 23.30
N HIS A 200 -39.82 15.71 24.44
CA HIS A 200 -38.40 15.87 24.76
C HIS A 200 -37.62 14.66 24.25
N ASN A 201 -36.52 14.91 23.53
CA ASN A 201 -35.56 13.91 23.09
C ASN A 201 -34.20 14.15 23.76
N LEU A 202 -33.58 13.09 24.29
CA LEU A 202 -32.22 13.13 24.83
C LEU A 202 -31.33 12.26 23.94
N ASN A 203 -30.23 12.85 23.48
CA ASN A 203 -29.14 12.15 22.81
C ASN A 203 -27.85 12.53 23.53
N ALA A 204 -27.18 11.56 24.14
CA ALA A 204 -25.95 11.75 24.90
C ALA A 204 -24.92 10.73 24.46
N THR A 205 -23.68 11.18 24.27
CA THR A 205 -22.54 10.33 23.94
C THR A 205 -21.37 10.70 24.83
N ALA A 206 -20.68 9.70 25.37
CA ALA A 206 -19.44 9.85 26.11
C ALA A 206 -18.47 8.73 25.73
N GLY A 207 -17.21 9.05 25.51
CA GLY A 207 -16.25 8.07 25.06
C GLY A 207 -14.80 8.49 25.26
N TYR A 208 -13.91 7.63 24.83
CA TYR A 208 -12.47 7.83 24.79
C TYR A 208 -11.89 7.39 23.47
N SER A 209 -10.74 7.94 23.13
CA SER A 209 -9.90 7.52 21.99
C SER A 209 -8.46 7.37 22.47
N TYR A 210 -7.82 6.31 22.04
CA TYR A 210 -6.40 6.06 22.21
C TYR A 210 -5.78 5.79 20.85
N PHE A 211 -4.65 6.43 20.59
CA PHE A 211 -3.91 6.28 19.34
C PHE A 211 -2.41 6.21 19.64
N GLU A 212 -1.75 5.21 19.08
CA GLU A 212 -0.30 5.00 19.20
C GLU A 212 0.29 4.77 17.82
N VAL A 213 1.44 5.41 17.55
CA VAL A 213 2.20 5.27 16.30
C VAL A 213 3.63 4.88 16.63
N ASN A 214 4.08 3.80 16.02
CA ASN A 214 5.46 3.35 16.09
C ASN A 214 6.05 3.33 14.68
N GLY A 215 7.26 3.86 14.51
CA GLY A 215 7.95 3.91 13.22
C GLY A 215 9.39 3.42 13.31
N GLU A 216 9.80 2.65 12.32
CA GLU A 216 11.18 2.18 12.14
C GLU A 216 11.63 2.48 10.72
N ASN A 217 12.85 3.00 10.59
CA ASN A 217 13.44 3.28 9.28
C ASN A 217 14.92 2.89 9.30
N PHE A 218 15.39 2.32 8.20
CA PHE A 218 16.82 2.13 7.93
C PHE A 218 17.08 2.20 6.42
N GLY A 219 18.31 2.57 6.03
CA GLY A 219 18.76 2.68 4.64
C GLY A 219 20.25 2.91 4.55
#